data_1a4669cce6ce604a80e7adcb50e76a61
#
_entry.id   1a4669cce6ce604a80e7adcb50e76a61
#
_cell.length_a   1.000
_cell.length_b   1.000
_cell.length_c   1.000
_cell.angle_alpha   90.00
_cell.angle_beta   90.00
_cell.angle_gamma   90.00
#
_symmetry.space_group_name_H-M   'P 1'
#
loop_
_entity.id
_entity.type
_entity.pdbx_description
1 polymer ?
#
loop_
_entity_poly.entity_id
_entity_poly.type
_entity_poly.pdbx_seq_one_letter_code
_entity_poly.pdbx_strand_id
1 'polypeptide(L)'
;MDKLLLKRCLVIGTFTMLSAWSVVASAQQQYRVAACDWMMLKRQKLGEFQLTKDIQADGVEMDMGPLGKRVLFENKLREPHFQKLFRRTADSLGVVVPSMAMSGFFAQSFLKRDNYRELIEDCLSSMQVMGATTAFLPLGGSGNEWQQPGEAHDEMVRRLHEVGEMALRQGKVIAVRTALDAAANLRLLKEVNSKGVKIYYNLQDAVYQGLDPAQEMQMLGRDNIAQIHASLTDSVTLDRDPRVDMKKIRKVLDQMGWGGWLVVERSRDAQDVRNVRGNFGRNVAYLKEVFGPAE
;
A
#
# COMPACT_ATOMS: atom_id res chain seq x y z
N MET A 1 -29.78 -61.19 62.92
CA MET A 1 -29.60 -60.02 63.81
C MET A 1 -28.56 -59.14 63.13
N ASP A 2 -28.97 -58.29 62.21
CA ASP A 2 -28.10 -57.23 61.74
C ASP A 2 -28.89 -56.16 61.02
N LYS A 3 -28.69 -54.95 61.52
CA LYS A 3 -29.39 -53.75 61.06
C LYS A 3 -28.72 -53.13 59.84
N LEU A 4 -29.42 -53.12 58.71
CA LEU A 4 -29.03 -52.40 57.53
C LEU A 4 -29.25 -50.92 57.71
N LEU A 5 -28.20 -50.14 57.73
CA LEU A 5 -28.19 -48.65 57.73
C LEU A 5 -28.17 -48.18 56.27
N LEU A 6 -29.26 -47.57 55.85
CA LEU A 6 -29.38 -46.88 54.54
C LEU A 6 -28.69 -45.51 54.66
N LYS A 7 -27.58 -45.32 54.00
CA LYS A 7 -26.98 -43.99 53.81
C LYS A 7 -27.52 -43.37 52.51
N ARG A 8 -28.31 -42.30 52.67
CA ARG A 8 -28.72 -41.42 51.58
C ARG A 8 -27.50 -40.53 51.21
N CYS A 9 -26.95 -40.66 50.03
CA CYS A 9 -26.03 -39.72 49.45
C CYS A 9 -26.80 -38.55 48.80
N LEU A 10 -26.63 -37.38 49.35
CA LEU A 10 -27.12 -36.12 48.81
C LEU A 10 -26.12 -35.66 47.72
N VAL A 11 -26.50 -35.70 46.47
CA VAL A 11 -25.69 -35.16 45.37
C VAL A 11 -26.04 -33.69 45.22
N ILE A 12 -25.15 -32.84 45.70
CA ILE A 12 -25.22 -31.39 45.46
C ILE A 12 -24.62 -31.13 44.07
N GLY A 13 -25.49 -30.87 43.11
CA GLY A 13 -25.10 -30.46 41.78
C GLY A 13 -24.66 -28.98 41.78
N THR A 14 -23.38 -28.73 41.69
CA THR A 14 -22.86 -27.39 41.45
C THR A 14 -23.02 -27.06 39.97
N PHE A 15 -24.00 -26.19 39.67
CA PHE A 15 -24.13 -25.53 38.36
C PHE A 15 -23.02 -24.48 38.25
N THR A 16 -21.94 -24.80 37.54
CA THR A 16 -20.99 -23.82 37.09
C THR A 16 -21.55 -23.09 35.87
N MET A 17 -22.03 -21.86 36.07
CA MET A 17 -22.30 -20.95 34.94
C MET A 17 -20.97 -20.58 34.29
N LEU A 18 -20.67 -21.16 33.12
CA LEU A 18 -19.69 -20.64 32.21
C LEU A 18 -20.27 -19.35 31.61
N SER A 19 -19.85 -18.21 32.13
CA SER A 19 -20.01 -16.92 31.44
C SER A 19 -19.15 -16.95 30.17
N ALA A 20 -19.79 -17.18 29.04
CA ALA A 20 -19.16 -16.96 27.71
C ALA A 20 -18.88 -15.45 27.57
N TRP A 21 -17.67 -15.07 27.84
CA TRP A 21 -17.19 -13.75 27.44
C TRP A 21 -17.07 -13.78 25.91
N SER A 22 -18.06 -13.21 25.23
CA SER A 22 -17.96 -12.88 23.83
C SER A 22 -16.84 -11.85 23.67
N VAL A 23 -15.66 -12.29 23.29
CA VAL A 23 -14.61 -11.40 22.78
C VAL A 23 -15.17 -10.85 21.48
N VAL A 24 -15.73 -9.65 21.53
CA VAL A 24 -15.99 -8.86 20.33
C VAL A 24 -14.61 -8.53 19.77
N ALA A 25 -14.14 -9.36 18.86
CA ALA A 25 -13.01 -9.03 18.04
C ALA A 25 -13.40 -7.75 17.31
N SER A 26 -12.80 -6.62 17.67
CA SER A 26 -12.88 -5.39 16.90
C SER A 26 -12.55 -5.77 15.46
N ALA A 27 -13.53 -5.70 14.55
CA ALA A 27 -13.28 -5.94 13.15
C ALA A 27 -12.19 -4.96 12.72
N GLN A 28 -11.01 -5.49 12.44
CA GLN A 28 -9.90 -4.67 11.98
C GLN A 28 -10.37 -3.97 10.72
N GLN A 29 -10.24 -2.64 10.69
CA GLN A 29 -10.66 -1.85 9.54
C GLN A 29 -10.05 -2.42 8.27
N GLN A 30 -10.88 -2.92 7.37
CA GLN A 30 -10.45 -3.63 6.16
C GLN A 30 -9.69 -2.72 5.21
N TYR A 31 -10.11 -1.45 5.10
CA TYR A 31 -9.52 -0.45 4.24
C TYR A 31 -8.99 0.72 5.07
N ARG A 32 -7.82 1.23 4.67
CA ARG A 32 -7.20 2.42 5.25
C ARG A 32 -6.78 3.36 4.14
N VAL A 33 -6.82 4.66 4.39
CA VAL A 33 -6.55 5.68 3.38
C VAL A 33 -5.25 6.40 3.72
N ALA A 34 -4.33 6.46 2.77
CA ALA A 34 -3.10 7.22 2.85
C ALA A 34 -3.01 8.24 1.70
N ALA A 35 -2.05 9.15 1.79
CA ALA A 35 -1.70 10.07 0.71
C ALA A 35 -0.19 10.08 0.49
N CYS A 36 0.28 10.31 -0.74
CA CYS A 36 1.70 10.32 -1.04
C CYS A 36 2.33 11.70 -0.77
N ASP A 37 3.48 11.72 -0.09
CA ASP A 37 4.14 12.95 0.36
C ASP A 37 4.68 13.81 -0.79
N TRP A 38 5.16 13.19 -1.89
CA TRP A 38 5.75 13.92 -3.03
C TRP A 38 4.71 14.73 -3.82
N MET A 39 3.47 14.26 -3.90
CA MET A 39 2.38 15.00 -4.55
C MET A 39 1.71 15.98 -3.60
N MET A 40 1.81 15.77 -2.29
CA MET A 40 1.46 16.76 -1.27
C MET A 40 2.53 17.87 -1.11
N LEU A 41 3.59 17.86 -1.93
CA LEU A 41 4.73 18.80 -1.88
C LEU A 41 5.50 18.76 -0.55
N LYS A 42 5.49 17.61 0.11
CA LYS A 42 6.09 17.38 1.43
C LYS A 42 7.17 16.29 1.44
N ARG A 43 7.67 15.90 0.26
CA ARG A 43 8.67 14.84 0.10
C ARG A 43 9.74 14.89 1.19
N GLN A 44 9.75 13.87 2.05
CA GLN A 44 10.63 13.78 3.22
C GLN A 44 10.76 15.07 4.04
N LYS A 45 9.65 15.72 4.33
CA LYS A 45 9.58 16.90 5.22
C LYS A 45 8.66 16.56 6.39
N LEU A 46 9.07 16.92 7.61
CA LEU A 46 8.26 16.64 8.82
C LEU A 46 6.81 17.13 8.74
N GLY A 47 6.56 18.20 7.98
CA GLY A 47 5.21 18.69 7.73
C GLY A 47 4.30 17.75 6.95
N GLU A 48 4.81 16.63 6.41
CA GLU A 48 3.99 15.59 5.77
C GLU A 48 3.04 14.93 6.77
N PHE A 49 3.52 14.63 7.98
CA PHE A 49 2.71 14.01 9.03
C PHE A 49 1.59 14.93 9.52
N GLN A 50 1.90 16.22 9.73
CA GLN A 50 0.87 17.18 10.12
C GLN A 50 -0.17 17.36 9.02
N LEU A 51 0.25 17.48 7.75
CA LEU A 51 -0.69 17.60 6.64
C LEU A 51 -1.53 16.33 6.50
N THR A 52 -0.94 15.15 6.67
CA THR A 52 -1.68 13.86 6.68
C THR A 52 -2.77 13.86 7.75
N LYS A 53 -2.44 14.31 8.95
CA LYS A 53 -3.41 14.47 10.06
C LYS A 53 -4.51 15.47 9.70
N ASP A 54 -4.13 16.62 9.14
CA ASP A 54 -5.06 17.71 8.81
C ASP A 54 -6.07 17.31 7.72
N ILE A 55 -5.67 16.46 6.78
CA ILE A 55 -6.57 15.92 5.74
C ILE A 55 -7.29 14.64 6.19
N GLN A 56 -7.12 14.24 7.47
CA GLN A 56 -7.73 13.06 8.07
C GLN A 56 -7.37 11.72 7.40
N ALA A 57 -6.23 11.63 6.72
CA ALA A 57 -5.71 10.36 6.22
C ALA A 57 -5.16 9.51 7.39
N ASP A 58 -5.22 8.18 7.26
CA ASP A 58 -4.73 7.23 8.27
C ASP A 58 -3.21 7.05 8.17
N GLY A 59 -2.62 7.40 7.03
CA GLY A 59 -1.20 7.27 6.80
C GLY A 59 -0.66 8.11 5.66
N VAL A 60 0.66 8.10 5.53
CA VAL A 60 1.39 8.75 4.44
C VAL A 60 2.30 7.74 3.75
N GLU A 61 2.22 7.66 2.42
CA GLU A 61 3.23 7.00 1.61
C GLU A 61 4.42 7.95 1.48
N MET A 62 5.55 7.56 2.07
CA MET A 62 6.72 8.40 2.20
C MET A 62 7.71 8.11 1.07
N ASP A 63 8.15 9.14 0.35
CA ASP A 63 9.13 9.01 -0.73
C ASP A 63 10.56 8.86 -0.21
N MET A 64 11.40 8.13 -0.95
CA MET A 64 12.83 7.96 -0.67
C MET A 64 13.66 9.22 -0.94
N GLY A 65 13.05 10.26 -1.44
CA GLY A 65 13.72 11.47 -1.90
C GLY A 65 14.14 11.43 -3.37
N PRO A 66 14.57 12.58 -3.95
CA PRO A 66 14.97 12.64 -5.34
C PRO A 66 16.15 11.71 -5.66
N LEU A 67 16.09 11.01 -6.80
CA LEU A 67 17.20 10.20 -7.32
C LEU A 67 18.00 10.99 -8.37
N GLY A 68 17.41 11.35 -9.50
CA GLY A 68 18.06 12.09 -10.57
C GLY A 68 19.38 11.40 -11.00
N LYS A 69 20.46 12.17 -11.10
CA LYS A 69 21.81 11.67 -11.42
C LYS A 69 22.59 11.17 -10.20
N ARG A 70 22.01 11.18 -9.00
CA ARG A 70 22.67 10.72 -7.77
C ARG A 70 22.89 9.21 -7.80
N VAL A 71 23.91 8.76 -7.08
CA VAL A 71 24.15 7.32 -6.89
C VAL A 71 23.01 6.72 -6.07
N LEU A 72 22.64 7.34 -4.97
CA LEU A 72 21.54 6.94 -4.09
C LEU A 72 20.46 8.02 -4.03
N PHE A 73 19.29 7.69 -3.50
CA PHE A 73 18.25 8.67 -3.19
C PHE A 73 18.76 9.74 -2.22
N GLU A 74 18.22 10.94 -2.29
CA GLU A 74 18.48 11.98 -1.27
C GLU A 74 17.63 11.68 -0.01
N ASN A 75 17.96 10.57 0.62
CA ASN A 75 17.19 9.99 1.69
C ASN A 75 17.71 10.45 3.06
N LYS A 76 16.89 11.21 3.79
CA LYS A 76 17.23 11.69 5.14
C LYS A 76 17.27 10.56 6.18
N LEU A 77 16.51 9.48 5.96
CA LEU A 77 16.45 8.37 6.92
C LEU A 77 17.74 7.55 7.03
N ARG A 78 18.79 7.86 6.25
CA ARG A 78 20.12 7.32 6.51
C ARG A 78 20.77 7.89 7.77
N GLU A 79 20.33 9.08 8.19
CA GLU A 79 20.91 9.76 9.36
C GLU A 79 20.14 9.41 10.63
N PRO A 80 20.77 8.89 11.70
CA PRO A 80 20.10 8.49 12.94
C PRO A 80 19.27 9.60 13.60
N HIS A 81 19.71 10.86 13.43
CA HIS A 81 18.95 12.02 13.93
C HIS A 81 17.58 12.12 13.24
N PHE A 82 17.55 12.04 11.91
CA PHE A 82 16.30 12.12 11.17
C PHE A 82 15.42 10.88 11.38
N GLN A 83 16.00 9.68 11.52
CA GLN A 83 15.24 8.47 11.87
C GLN A 83 14.41 8.69 13.13
N LYS A 84 15.05 9.16 14.22
CA LYS A 84 14.37 9.45 15.49
C LYS A 84 13.33 10.55 15.34
N LEU A 85 13.65 11.61 14.62
CA LEU A 85 12.78 12.77 14.46
C LEU A 85 11.51 12.43 13.67
N PHE A 86 11.67 11.75 12.53
CA PHE A 86 10.54 11.33 11.68
C PHE A 86 9.64 10.32 12.42
N ARG A 87 10.26 9.30 13.05
CA ARG A 87 9.51 8.30 13.81
C ARG A 87 8.70 8.93 14.94
N ARG A 88 9.32 9.75 15.78
CA ARG A 88 8.62 10.43 16.88
C ARG A 88 7.50 11.34 16.39
N THR A 89 7.69 12.04 15.26
CA THR A 89 6.66 12.91 14.70
C THR A 89 5.47 12.11 14.21
N ALA A 90 5.72 11.01 13.47
CA ALA A 90 4.67 10.10 13.02
C ALA A 90 3.87 9.53 14.21
N ASP A 91 4.59 8.99 15.21
CA ASP A 91 3.98 8.39 16.41
C ASP A 91 3.15 9.42 17.21
N SER A 92 3.65 10.64 17.39
CA SER A 92 2.96 11.70 18.14
C SER A 92 1.66 12.18 17.47
N LEU A 93 1.57 12.08 16.16
CA LEU A 93 0.39 12.46 15.37
C LEU A 93 -0.53 11.27 15.06
N GLY A 94 -0.12 10.05 15.42
CA GLY A 94 -0.83 8.82 15.11
C GLY A 94 -0.90 8.51 13.61
N VAL A 95 0.13 8.94 12.83
CA VAL A 95 0.21 8.74 11.39
C VAL A 95 1.06 7.51 11.09
N VAL A 96 0.52 6.58 10.32
CA VAL A 96 1.23 5.37 9.88
C VAL A 96 1.97 5.63 8.56
N VAL A 97 3.12 4.99 8.37
CA VAL A 97 3.81 4.94 7.06
C VAL A 97 3.64 3.53 6.50
N PRO A 98 2.64 3.26 5.65
CA PRO A 98 2.38 1.92 5.11
C PRO A 98 3.39 1.51 4.05
N SER A 99 3.91 2.48 3.33
CA SER A 99 4.82 2.24 2.21
C SER A 99 5.90 3.32 2.09
N MET A 100 7.04 2.89 1.54
CA MET A 100 8.12 3.77 1.09
C MET A 100 8.15 3.78 -0.43
N ALA A 101 8.18 4.99 -1.04
CA ALA A 101 8.11 5.14 -2.49
C ALA A 101 9.45 5.48 -3.09
N MET A 102 9.87 4.72 -4.08
CA MET A 102 11.03 5.03 -4.91
C MET A 102 10.63 5.80 -6.17
N SER A 103 9.93 6.94 -5.98
CA SER A 103 9.34 7.73 -7.09
C SER A 103 10.36 8.20 -8.13
N GLY A 104 11.64 8.24 -7.78
CA GLY A 104 12.73 8.53 -8.72
C GLY A 104 12.77 7.62 -9.94
N PHE A 105 12.25 6.40 -9.83
CA PHE A 105 12.15 5.46 -10.94
C PHE A 105 11.03 5.75 -11.94
N PHE A 106 10.21 6.75 -11.73
CA PHE A 106 9.38 7.30 -12.80
C PHE A 106 10.20 7.91 -13.95
N ALA A 107 11.37 8.46 -13.63
CA ALA A 107 12.25 9.13 -14.59
C ALA A 107 13.60 8.41 -14.79
N GLN A 108 13.91 7.43 -13.96
CA GLN A 108 15.16 6.66 -14.02
C GLN A 108 14.87 5.20 -14.35
N SER A 109 15.65 4.62 -15.24
CA SER A 109 15.47 3.22 -15.59
C SER A 109 16.00 2.30 -14.50
N PHE A 110 15.14 1.45 -13.97
CA PHE A 110 15.54 0.37 -13.06
C PHE A 110 16.47 -0.62 -13.74
N LEU A 111 16.31 -0.84 -15.05
CA LEU A 111 17.19 -1.71 -15.86
C LEU A 111 18.58 -1.13 -16.10
N LYS A 112 18.72 0.19 -16.15
CA LYS A 112 20.00 0.87 -16.44
C LYS A 112 20.75 1.31 -15.19
N ARG A 113 20.26 0.97 -13.99
CA ARG A 113 20.91 1.24 -12.71
C ARG A 113 21.71 0.02 -12.28
N ASP A 114 23.05 0.06 -12.45
CA ASP A 114 23.91 -1.04 -12.00
C ASP A 114 23.87 -1.23 -10.49
N ASN A 115 23.67 -0.14 -9.75
CA ASN A 115 23.56 -0.14 -8.30
C ASN A 115 22.10 -0.31 -7.78
N TYR A 116 21.21 -0.94 -8.56
CA TYR A 116 19.81 -1.12 -8.16
C TYR A 116 19.66 -1.84 -6.81
N ARG A 117 20.57 -2.77 -6.48
CA ARG A 117 20.57 -3.47 -5.17
C ARG A 117 20.73 -2.50 -4.01
N GLU A 118 21.71 -1.61 -4.11
CA GLU A 118 21.97 -0.59 -3.09
C GLU A 118 20.78 0.35 -2.89
N LEU A 119 20.11 0.72 -3.99
CA LEU A 119 18.89 1.55 -3.95
C LEU A 119 17.74 0.82 -3.24
N ILE A 120 17.59 -0.48 -3.47
CA ILE A 120 16.59 -1.31 -2.79
C ILE A 120 16.94 -1.50 -1.31
N GLU A 121 18.20 -1.76 -0.98
CA GLU A 121 18.66 -1.88 0.41
C GLU A 121 18.43 -0.59 1.22
N ASP A 122 18.71 0.58 0.62
CA ASP A 122 18.40 1.89 1.21
C ASP A 122 16.90 2.03 1.50
N CYS A 123 16.04 1.59 0.57
CA CYS A 123 14.60 1.58 0.76
C CYS A 123 14.17 0.61 1.88
N LEU A 124 14.64 -0.62 1.85
CA LEU A 124 14.31 -1.64 2.86
C LEU A 124 14.76 -1.20 4.27
N SER A 125 15.92 -0.55 4.38
CA SER A 125 16.41 0.02 5.63
C SER A 125 15.50 1.15 6.14
N SER A 126 15.06 2.03 5.24
CA SER A 126 14.12 3.10 5.58
C SER A 126 12.75 2.56 5.99
N MET A 127 12.28 1.49 5.33
CA MET A 127 11.07 0.78 5.73
C MET A 127 11.17 0.21 7.13
N GLN A 128 12.34 -0.34 7.50
CA GLN A 128 12.57 -0.84 8.85
C GLN A 128 12.47 0.29 9.89
N VAL A 129 13.03 1.46 9.60
CA VAL A 129 12.96 2.63 10.47
C VAL A 129 11.52 3.08 10.67
N MET A 130 10.74 3.21 9.60
CA MET A 130 9.38 3.77 9.65
C MET A 130 8.29 2.72 9.93
N GLY A 131 8.63 1.43 9.95
CA GLY A 131 7.66 0.35 10.14
C GLY A 131 6.83 0.04 8.89
N ALA A 132 7.27 0.49 7.71
CA ALA A 132 6.60 0.21 6.45
C ALA A 132 6.77 -1.24 6.01
N THR A 133 5.78 -1.78 5.33
CA THR A 133 5.77 -3.17 4.84
C THR A 133 5.86 -3.27 3.32
N THR A 134 5.56 -2.20 2.60
CA THR A 134 5.52 -2.16 1.14
C THR A 134 6.49 -1.12 0.60
N ALA A 135 7.32 -1.50 -0.38
CA ALA A 135 8.12 -0.59 -1.17
C ALA A 135 7.44 -0.37 -2.54
N PHE A 136 7.12 0.86 -2.87
CA PHE A 136 6.59 1.22 -4.19
C PHE A 136 7.72 1.39 -5.19
N LEU A 137 7.72 0.60 -6.27
CA LEU A 137 8.70 0.64 -7.35
C LEU A 137 7.99 0.89 -8.69
N PRO A 138 7.93 2.14 -9.20
CA PRO A 138 7.43 2.39 -10.55
C PRO A 138 8.49 2.00 -11.59
N LEU A 139 8.06 1.35 -12.67
CA LEU A 139 8.93 0.93 -13.77
C LEU A 139 8.88 1.88 -14.97
N GLY A 140 8.21 3.03 -14.85
CA GLY A 140 7.99 3.98 -15.94
C GLY A 140 9.25 4.54 -16.57
N GLY A 141 10.33 4.74 -15.82
CA GLY A 141 11.62 5.17 -16.35
C GLY A 141 12.41 4.11 -17.12
N SER A 142 11.93 2.85 -17.10
CA SER A 142 12.59 1.74 -17.80
C SER A 142 12.19 1.61 -19.28
N GLY A 143 11.31 2.48 -19.77
CA GLY A 143 10.76 2.36 -21.13
C GLY A 143 9.83 1.15 -21.27
N ASN A 144 9.53 0.74 -22.51
CA ASN A 144 8.60 -0.34 -22.79
C ASN A 144 9.29 -1.60 -23.36
N GLU A 145 10.60 -1.56 -23.61
CA GLU A 145 11.36 -2.68 -24.19
C GLU A 145 11.23 -3.96 -23.35
N TRP A 146 11.27 -3.82 -22.02
CA TRP A 146 11.14 -4.95 -21.10
C TRP A 146 9.75 -5.60 -21.09
N GLN A 147 8.75 -4.97 -21.70
CA GLN A 147 7.38 -5.51 -21.78
C GLN A 147 7.22 -6.53 -22.92
N GLN A 148 8.23 -6.67 -23.78
CA GLN A 148 8.28 -7.62 -24.87
C GLN A 148 9.35 -8.68 -24.62
N PRO A 149 9.18 -9.93 -25.09
CA PRO A 149 10.20 -10.97 -24.97
C PRO A 149 11.57 -10.51 -25.52
N GLY A 150 12.63 -10.79 -24.76
CA GLY A 150 14.02 -10.44 -25.12
C GLY A 150 14.89 -10.11 -23.92
N GLU A 151 16.13 -9.70 -24.15
CA GLU A 151 17.14 -9.48 -23.09
C GLU A 151 16.67 -8.47 -22.02
N ALA A 152 15.97 -7.41 -22.41
CA ALA A 152 15.46 -6.41 -21.46
C ALA A 152 14.38 -6.99 -20.55
N HIS A 153 13.53 -7.88 -21.09
CA HIS A 153 12.52 -8.60 -20.31
C HIS A 153 13.17 -9.58 -19.33
N ASP A 154 14.08 -10.41 -19.82
CA ASP A 154 14.76 -11.41 -19.00
C ASP A 154 15.54 -10.76 -17.85
N GLU A 155 16.20 -9.63 -18.13
CA GLU A 155 16.91 -8.86 -17.10
C GLU A 155 15.93 -8.21 -16.11
N MET A 156 14.78 -7.71 -16.53
CA MET A 156 13.76 -7.19 -15.64
C MET A 156 13.25 -8.29 -14.70
N VAL A 157 12.89 -9.44 -15.24
CA VAL A 157 12.43 -10.61 -14.48
C VAL A 157 13.49 -11.03 -13.46
N ARG A 158 14.76 -11.15 -13.89
CA ARG A 158 15.88 -11.51 -13.01
C ARG A 158 16.05 -10.52 -11.86
N ARG A 159 16.05 -9.20 -12.16
CA ARG A 159 16.19 -8.17 -11.14
C ARG A 159 15.00 -8.15 -10.17
N LEU A 160 13.79 -8.25 -10.68
CA LEU A 160 12.59 -8.30 -9.84
C LEU A 160 12.58 -9.54 -8.93
N HIS A 161 12.98 -10.71 -9.44
CA HIS A 161 13.17 -11.90 -8.61
C HIS A 161 14.13 -11.60 -7.44
N GLU A 162 15.31 -11.10 -7.78
CA GLU A 162 16.35 -10.84 -6.79
C GLU A 162 15.92 -9.84 -5.70
N VAL A 163 15.35 -8.70 -6.10
CA VAL A 163 14.92 -7.69 -5.11
C VAL A 163 13.68 -8.15 -4.33
N GLY A 164 12.84 -8.97 -4.93
CA GLY A 164 11.73 -9.64 -4.25
C GLY A 164 12.22 -10.55 -3.13
N GLU A 165 13.24 -11.36 -3.40
CA GLU A 165 13.86 -12.22 -2.39
C GLU A 165 14.58 -11.40 -1.28
N MET A 166 15.18 -10.26 -1.65
CA MET A 166 15.75 -9.33 -0.65
C MET A 166 14.69 -8.81 0.31
N ALA A 167 13.55 -8.39 -0.22
CA ALA A 167 12.42 -7.88 0.57
C ALA A 167 11.79 -8.99 1.43
N LEU A 168 11.59 -10.18 0.85
CA LEU A 168 10.94 -11.31 1.51
C LEU A 168 11.72 -11.76 2.76
N ARG A 169 13.06 -11.78 2.70
CA ARG A 169 13.91 -12.09 3.86
C ARG A 169 13.71 -11.14 5.05
N GLN A 170 13.16 -9.94 4.80
CA GLN A 170 12.86 -8.95 5.82
C GLN A 170 11.35 -8.85 6.14
N GLY A 171 10.53 -9.78 5.63
CA GLY A 171 9.08 -9.75 5.79
C GLY A 171 8.42 -8.55 5.10
N LYS A 172 9.01 -8.06 4.00
CA LYS A 172 8.57 -6.91 3.22
C LYS A 172 8.22 -7.31 1.78
N VAL A 173 7.59 -6.40 1.05
CA VAL A 173 7.17 -6.59 -0.34
C VAL A 173 7.66 -5.42 -1.20
N ILE A 174 8.20 -5.74 -2.39
CA ILE A 174 8.38 -4.79 -3.49
C ILE A 174 7.11 -4.81 -4.33
N ALA A 175 6.38 -3.72 -4.32
CA ALA A 175 5.17 -3.56 -5.10
C ALA A 175 5.47 -2.74 -6.36
N VAL A 176 5.33 -3.38 -7.53
CA VAL A 176 5.69 -2.77 -8.81
C VAL A 176 4.48 -2.12 -9.49
N ARG A 177 4.67 -0.91 -10.02
CA ARG A 177 3.75 -0.27 -10.96
C ARG A 177 4.30 -0.45 -12.36
N THR A 178 3.63 -1.25 -13.17
CA THR A 178 4.08 -1.70 -14.50
C THR A 178 3.38 -0.97 -15.65
N ALA A 179 2.19 -0.43 -15.41
CA ALA A 179 1.24 0.03 -16.42
C ALA A 179 0.80 -1.06 -17.42
N LEU A 180 0.92 -2.34 -17.05
CA LEU A 180 0.39 -3.48 -17.80
C LEU A 180 -1.05 -3.79 -17.38
N ASP A 181 -1.80 -4.50 -18.25
CA ASP A 181 -3.08 -5.10 -17.89
C ASP A 181 -2.92 -6.26 -16.88
N ALA A 182 -4.04 -6.72 -16.33
CA ALA A 182 -4.02 -7.78 -15.31
C ALA A 182 -3.40 -9.09 -15.82
N ALA A 183 -3.69 -9.47 -17.06
CA ALA A 183 -3.18 -10.72 -17.63
C ALA A 183 -1.66 -10.67 -17.83
N ALA A 184 -1.12 -9.56 -18.32
CA ALA A 184 0.32 -9.35 -18.46
C ALA A 184 1.02 -9.27 -17.11
N ASN A 185 0.42 -8.59 -16.12
CA ASN A 185 0.92 -8.57 -14.75
C ASN A 185 0.99 -9.96 -14.12
N LEU A 186 -0.03 -10.81 -14.32
CA LEU A 186 0.00 -12.19 -13.83
C LEU A 186 1.10 -13.03 -14.49
N ARG A 187 1.33 -12.85 -15.80
CA ARG A 187 2.46 -13.50 -16.49
C ARG A 187 3.80 -13.05 -15.91
N LEU A 188 4.00 -11.73 -15.75
CA LEU A 188 5.22 -11.17 -15.16
C LEU A 188 5.46 -11.74 -13.74
N LEU A 189 4.45 -11.74 -12.87
CA LEU A 189 4.58 -12.28 -11.52
C LEU A 189 4.94 -13.77 -11.51
N LYS A 190 4.38 -14.55 -12.44
CA LYS A 190 4.70 -15.96 -12.60
C LYS A 190 6.17 -16.16 -13.03
N GLU A 191 6.66 -15.36 -13.96
CA GLU A 191 8.05 -15.41 -14.44
C GLU A 191 9.03 -14.93 -13.38
N VAL A 192 8.72 -13.84 -12.69
CA VAL A 192 9.50 -13.35 -11.53
C VAL A 192 9.60 -14.40 -10.42
N ASN A 193 8.56 -15.19 -10.21
CA ASN A 193 8.54 -16.32 -9.27
C ASN A 193 9.08 -15.97 -7.87
N SER A 194 8.66 -14.84 -7.32
CA SER A 194 8.97 -14.42 -5.94
C SER A 194 7.72 -13.88 -5.25
N LYS A 195 7.44 -14.40 -4.05
CA LYS A 195 6.35 -13.89 -3.19
C LYS A 195 6.66 -12.50 -2.62
N GLY A 196 7.90 -12.05 -2.70
CA GLY A 196 8.33 -10.71 -2.30
C GLY A 196 8.01 -9.64 -3.34
N VAL A 197 7.50 -10.01 -4.53
CA VAL A 197 7.04 -9.05 -5.55
C VAL A 197 5.53 -9.15 -5.70
N LYS A 198 4.86 -8.00 -5.69
CA LYS A 198 3.42 -7.87 -5.92
C LYS A 198 3.16 -6.65 -6.80
N ILE A 199 1.91 -6.48 -7.22
CA ILE A 199 1.48 -5.31 -7.99
C ILE A 199 1.07 -4.19 -7.03
N TYR A 200 1.61 -3.01 -7.26
CA TYR A 200 1.05 -1.76 -6.79
C TYR A 200 0.04 -1.31 -7.83
N TYR A 201 -1.23 -1.64 -7.60
CA TYR A 201 -2.26 -1.35 -8.59
C TYR A 201 -2.51 0.16 -8.70
N ASN A 202 -2.64 0.68 -9.91
CA ASN A 202 -2.91 2.10 -10.14
C ASN A 202 -4.16 2.26 -10.99
N LEU A 203 -5.20 2.90 -10.45
CA LEU A 203 -6.47 3.11 -11.15
C LEU A 203 -6.31 3.91 -12.42
N GLN A 204 -5.41 4.90 -12.41
CA GLN A 204 -5.14 5.75 -13.56
C GLN A 204 -4.67 4.94 -14.78
N ASP A 205 -3.81 3.92 -14.56
CA ASP A 205 -3.24 3.13 -15.65
C ASP A 205 -4.33 2.33 -16.38
N ALA A 206 -5.24 1.70 -15.62
CA ALA A 206 -6.36 0.97 -16.20
C ALA A 206 -7.32 1.90 -16.96
N VAL A 207 -7.73 3.01 -16.33
CA VAL A 207 -8.63 3.98 -16.96
C VAL A 207 -8.01 4.59 -18.22
N TYR A 208 -6.72 4.89 -18.21
CA TYR A 208 -6.01 5.44 -19.37
C TYR A 208 -5.98 4.46 -20.55
N GLN A 209 -5.94 3.17 -20.28
CA GLN A 209 -6.00 2.09 -21.28
C GLN A 209 -7.44 1.74 -21.70
N GLY A 210 -8.47 2.40 -21.14
CA GLY A 210 -9.88 2.07 -21.41
C GLY A 210 -10.35 0.77 -20.76
N LEU A 211 -9.61 0.26 -19.77
CA LEU A 211 -9.93 -0.94 -19.01
C LEU A 211 -10.82 -0.60 -17.80
N ASP A 212 -11.60 -1.59 -17.36
CA ASP A 212 -12.39 -1.48 -16.13
C ASP A 212 -11.53 -1.89 -14.90
N PRO A 213 -11.17 -0.95 -14.01
CA PRO A 213 -10.32 -1.26 -12.86
C PRO A 213 -10.86 -2.37 -11.96
N ALA A 214 -12.18 -2.47 -11.83
CA ALA A 214 -12.80 -3.51 -11.01
C ALA A 214 -12.59 -4.91 -11.59
N GLN A 215 -12.73 -5.06 -12.91
CA GLN A 215 -12.47 -6.33 -13.61
C GLN A 215 -10.98 -6.68 -13.57
N GLU A 216 -10.11 -5.71 -13.81
CA GLU A 216 -8.66 -5.89 -13.73
C GLU A 216 -8.22 -6.38 -12.34
N MET A 217 -8.70 -5.75 -11.26
CA MET A 217 -8.38 -6.19 -9.90
C MET A 217 -8.94 -7.58 -9.59
N GLN A 218 -10.14 -7.90 -10.07
CA GLN A 218 -10.72 -9.24 -9.92
C GLN A 218 -9.87 -10.30 -10.62
N MET A 219 -9.36 -10.01 -11.81
CA MET A 219 -8.47 -10.90 -12.55
C MET A 219 -7.12 -11.07 -11.86
N LEU A 220 -6.52 -9.98 -11.36
CA LEU A 220 -5.27 -10.05 -10.60
C LEU A 220 -5.38 -10.92 -9.36
N GLY A 221 -6.52 -10.88 -8.67
CA GLY A 221 -6.73 -11.59 -7.42
C GLY A 221 -6.05 -10.91 -6.22
N ARG A 222 -6.62 -11.13 -5.04
CA ARG A 222 -6.24 -10.44 -3.79
C ARG A 222 -4.77 -10.60 -3.39
N ASP A 223 -4.19 -11.76 -3.66
CA ASP A 223 -2.84 -12.09 -3.17
C ASP A 223 -1.74 -11.44 -4.00
N ASN A 224 -2.06 -10.95 -5.20
CA ASN A 224 -1.14 -10.27 -6.10
C ASN A 224 -1.15 -8.75 -5.97
N ILE A 225 -2.13 -8.16 -5.26
CA ILE A 225 -2.25 -6.72 -5.06
C ILE A 225 -1.71 -6.36 -3.68
N ALA A 226 -0.63 -5.56 -3.62
CA ALA A 226 -0.06 -5.10 -2.35
C ALA A 226 -0.79 -3.87 -1.81
N GLN A 227 -0.93 -2.84 -2.64
CA GLN A 227 -1.60 -1.57 -2.35
C GLN A 227 -2.24 -1.02 -3.63
N ILE A 228 -3.09 -0.02 -3.48
CA ILE A 228 -3.79 0.62 -4.60
C ILE A 228 -3.55 2.12 -4.57
N HIS A 229 -2.96 2.70 -5.63
CA HIS A 229 -3.09 4.12 -5.91
C HIS A 229 -4.52 4.41 -6.38
N ALA A 230 -5.33 4.85 -5.43
CA ALA A 230 -6.76 5.11 -5.61
C ALA A 230 -7.01 6.55 -6.07
N SER A 231 -6.40 6.92 -7.19
CA SER A 231 -6.54 8.24 -7.81
C SER A 231 -6.36 8.17 -9.32
N LEU A 232 -6.87 9.19 -10.01
CA LEU A 232 -6.71 9.38 -11.45
C LEU A 232 -5.82 10.59 -11.75
N THR A 233 -5.69 10.96 -13.02
CA THR A 233 -5.03 12.20 -13.43
C THR A 233 -5.73 13.43 -12.86
N ASP A 234 -4.97 14.50 -12.66
CA ASP A 234 -5.52 15.79 -12.24
C ASP A 234 -6.52 16.31 -13.28
N SER A 235 -7.72 16.60 -12.84
CA SER A 235 -8.83 17.15 -13.59
C SER A 235 -9.89 17.65 -12.61
N VAL A 236 -10.50 16.72 -11.90
CA VAL A 236 -11.43 16.93 -10.79
C VAL A 236 -11.07 16.01 -9.62
N THR A 237 -11.62 16.27 -8.44
CA THR A 237 -11.49 15.37 -7.29
C THR A 237 -12.31 14.08 -7.50
N LEU A 238 -11.93 12.99 -6.83
CA LEU A 238 -12.48 11.63 -7.03
C LEU A 238 -14.02 11.56 -6.91
N ASP A 239 -14.58 12.33 -6.00
CA ASP A 239 -16.03 12.39 -5.78
C ASP A 239 -16.82 12.97 -6.98
N ARG A 240 -16.12 13.66 -7.88
CA ARG A 240 -16.68 14.27 -9.09
C ARG A 240 -16.17 13.62 -10.39
N ASP A 241 -15.34 12.58 -10.29
CA ASP A 241 -14.73 11.99 -11.47
C ASP A 241 -15.58 10.84 -12.03
N PRO A 242 -16.23 11.03 -13.20
CA PRO A 242 -17.11 10.01 -13.78
C PRO A 242 -16.35 8.85 -14.43
N ARG A 243 -15.01 8.94 -14.53
CA ARG A 243 -14.19 7.91 -15.20
C ARG A 243 -14.01 6.65 -14.37
N VAL A 244 -14.37 6.69 -13.07
CA VAL A 244 -14.20 5.56 -12.16
C VAL A 244 -15.38 5.44 -11.20
N ASP A 245 -15.88 4.22 -11.03
CA ASP A 245 -16.90 3.88 -10.04
C ASP A 245 -16.26 3.22 -8.82
N MET A 246 -15.98 4.04 -7.79
CA MET A 246 -15.35 3.57 -6.55
C MET A 246 -16.23 2.59 -5.76
N LYS A 247 -17.57 2.69 -5.87
CA LYS A 247 -18.51 1.76 -5.22
C LYS A 247 -18.43 0.37 -5.87
N LYS A 248 -18.30 0.33 -7.20
CA LYS A 248 -18.08 -0.92 -7.94
C LYS A 248 -16.74 -1.56 -7.54
N ILE A 249 -15.68 -0.75 -7.43
CA ILE A 249 -14.36 -1.21 -6.98
C ILE A 249 -14.46 -1.79 -5.57
N ARG A 250 -15.08 -1.10 -4.62
CA ARG A 250 -15.29 -1.62 -3.26
C ARG A 250 -15.97 -2.98 -3.29
N LYS A 251 -17.07 -3.10 -4.03
CA LYS A 251 -17.82 -4.37 -4.12
C LYS A 251 -16.94 -5.53 -4.58
N VAL A 252 -16.08 -5.30 -5.56
CA VAL A 252 -15.16 -6.34 -6.06
C VAL A 252 -14.09 -6.67 -5.02
N LEU A 253 -13.50 -5.69 -4.37
CA LEU A 253 -12.49 -5.91 -3.33
C LEU A 253 -13.08 -6.65 -2.12
N ASP A 254 -14.32 -6.33 -1.72
CA ASP A 254 -15.05 -7.06 -0.67
C ASP A 254 -15.29 -8.53 -1.07
N GLN A 255 -15.73 -8.77 -2.30
CA GLN A 255 -15.94 -10.14 -2.85
C GLN A 255 -14.64 -10.95 -2.90
N MET A 256 -13.52 -10.31 -3.19
CA MET A 256 -12.19 -10.93 -3.18
C MET A 256 -11.67 -11.16 -1.76
N GLY A 257 -12.27 -10.54 -0.73
CA GLY A 257 -11.72 -10.49 0.62
C GLY A 257 -10.39 -9.75 0.68
N TRP A 258 -10.17 -8.76 -0.21
CA TRP A 258 -8.99 -7.92 -0.17
C TRP A 258 -9.19 -6.82 0.86
N GLY A 259 -8.13 -6.49 1.57
CA GLY A 259 -8.06 -5.37 2.48
C GLY A 259 -6.65 -4.79 2.50
N GLY A 260 -6.55 -3.48 2.72
CA GLY A 260 -5.25 -2.83 2.70
C GLY A 260 -5.33 -1.32 2.55
N TRP A 261 -4.32 -0.75 1.93
CA TRP A 261 -4.18 0.69 1.80
C TRP A 261 -4.60 1.20 0.43
N LEU A 262 -5.45 2.22 0.46
CA LEU A 262 -5.83 3.04 -0.68
C LEU A 262 -5.05 4.35 -0.57
N VAL A 263 -4.21 4.65 -1.54
CA VAL A 263 -3.28 5.78 -1.48
C VAL A 263 -3.68 6.84 -2.51
N VAL A 264 -3.94 8.05 -2.05
CA VAL A 264 -4.20 9.20 -2.92
C VAL A 264 -2.87 9.75 -3.44
N GLU A 265 -2.64 9.61 -4.76
CA GLU A 265 -1.47 10.19 -5.45
C GLU A 265 -1.83 11.50 -6.15
N ARG A 266 -2.97 11.55 -6.84
CA ARG A 266 -3.42 12.65 -7.70
C ARG A 266 -4.90 12.97 -7.51
N SER A 267 -5.64 13.22 -8.59
CA SER A 267 -7.06 13.64 -8.60
C SER A 267 -7.23 15.01 -7.95
N ARG A 268 -6.40 15.97 -8.34
CA ARG A 268 -6.54 17.37 -7.92
C ARG A 268 -7.45 18.11 -8.91
N ASP A 269 -8.20 19.07 -8.42
CA ASP A 269 -8.94 20.01 -9.24
C ASP A 269 -7.95 20.83 -10.08
N ALA A 270 -8.05 20.73 -11.40
CA ALA A 270 -7.12 21.41 -12.31
C ALA A 270 -7.25 22.94 -12.24
N GLN A 271 -8.40 23.46 -11.80
CA GLN A 271 -8.61 24.90 -11.62
C GLN A 271 -8.04 25.42 -10.29
N ASP A 272 -7.80 24.51 -9.30
CA ASP A 272 -7.27 24.86 -7.98
C ASP A 272 -6.19 23.85 -7.52
N VAL A 273 -5.29 23.48 -8.42
CA VAL A 273 -4.27 22.45 -8.20
C VAL A 273 -3.31 22.76 -7.04
N ARG A 274 -3.17 24.05 -6.70
CA ARG A 274 -2.30 24.50 -5.61
C ARG A 274 -2.91 24.32 -4.22
N ASN A 275 -4.21 24.16 -4.14
CA ASN A 275 -4.92 23.86 -2.89
C ASN A 275 -4.71 22.38 -2.49
N VAL A 276 -3.50 22.05 -2.11
CA VAL A 276 -3.09 20.67 -1.76
C VAL A 276 -3.97 20.14 -0.64
N ARG A 277 -4.17 20.90 0.44
CA ARG A 277 -4.99 20.47 1.58
C ARG A 277 -6.45 20.21 1.17
N GLY A 278 -7.05 21.10 0.41
CA GLY A 278 -8.44 20.95 -0.06
C GLY A 278 -8.61 19.73 -0.98
N ASN A 279 -7.73 19.60 -1.98
CA ASN A 279 -7.79 18.51 -2.94
C ASN A 279 -7.59 17.13 -2.30
N PHE A 280 -6.52 16.98 -1.52
CA PHE A 280 -6.23 15.70 -0.85
C PHE A 280 -7.25 15.38 0.23
N GLY A 281 -7.67 16.39 1.03
CA GLY A 281 -8.69 16.21 2.06
C GLY A 281 -10.02 15.73 1.48
N ARG A 282 -10.46 16.29 0.34
CA ARG A 282 -11.68 15.87 -0.34
C ARG A 282 -11.60 14.43 -0.87
N ASN A 283 -10.48 14.05 -1.49
CA ASN A 283 -10.27 12.69 -1.97
C ASN A 283 -10.21 11.68 -0.83
N VAL A 284 -9.52 12.01 0.28
CA VAL A 284 -9.46 11.17 1.48
C VAL A 284 -10.85 10.99 2.09
N ALA A 285 -11.61 12.08 2.25
CA ALA A 285 -12.98 12.02 2.78
C ALA A 285 -13.89 11.11 1.93
N TYR A 286 -13.83 11.27 0.61
CA TYR A 286 -14.60 10.44 -0.31
C TYR A 286 -14.21 8.96 -0.25
N LEU A 287 -12.92 8.65 -0.21
CA LEU A 287 -12.48 7.26 -0.06
C LEU A 287 -12.91 6.67 1.29
N LYS A 288 -12.86 7.45 2.37
CA LYS A 288 -13.35 7.00 3.68
C LYS A 288 -14.87 6.80 3.70
N GLU A 289 -15.62 7.63 3.00
CA GLU A 289 -17.07 7.45 2.82
C GLU A 289 -17.37 6.14 2.05
N VAL A 290 -16.70 5.94 0.92
CA VAL A 290 -16.95 4.76 0.07
C VAL A 290 -16.44 3.48 0.71
N PHE A 291 -15.28 3.47 1.38
CA PHE A 291 -14.58 2.27 1.88
C PHE A 291 -14.64 2.12 3.41
N GLY A 292 -15.33 3.01 4.10
CA GLY A 292 -15.56 2.90 5.53
C GLY A 292 -16.42 1.70 5.93
N PRO A 293 -16.59 1.44 7.24
CA PRO A 293 -17.50 0.41 7.71
C PRO A 293 -18.89 0.63 7.11
N ALA A 294 -19.59 -0.44 6.74
CA ALA A 294 -21.01 -0.33 6.41
C ALA A 294 -21.76 0.07 7.68
N GLU A 295 -22.59 1.13 7.58
CA GLU A 295 -23.48 1.54 8.65
C GLU A 295 -24.49 0.44 9.01
#